data_d555a4f778719b3f04873e0b7c0c9352
#
_entry.id   d555a4f778719b3f04873e0b7c0c9352
#
_cell.length_a   1.000
_cell.length_b   1.000
_cell.length_c   1.000
_cell.angle_alpha   90.00
_cell.angle_beta   90.00
_cell.angle_gamma   90.00
#
_symmetry.space_group_name_H-M   'P 1'
#
loop_
_entity.id
_entity.type
_entity.pdbx_description
1 polymer ?
#
loop_
_entity_poly.entity_id
_entity_poly.type
_entity_poly.pdbx_seq_one_letter_code
_entity_poly.pdbx_strand_id
1 'polypeptide(L)'
;ASELGLRIKVIGSTDLTHYGSNYGFTSHGDGPSAVEWVKNSNDSRIIETMLAMDPVKVIDEALANQNACCAGAAATTIAAAGRLGAHRAQTVVYATSYDKSPADSFVGYVGIVFD
;
A
#
# COMPACT_ATOMS: atom_id res chain seq x y z
N ALA A 1 24.70 -6.47 -7.70
CA ALA A 1 25.01 -6.43 -6.26
C ALA A 1 26.09 -7.44 -5.90
N SER A 2 25.86 -8.74 -6.17
CA SER A 2 26.81 -9.80 -5.82
C SER A 2 28.17 -9.64 -6.49
N GLU A 3 28.22 -9.27 -7.77
CA GLU A 3 29.46 -9.05 -8.52
C GLU A 3 30.31 -7.89 -7.95
N LEU A 4 29.65 -6.90 -7.30
CA LEU A 4 30.31 -5.76 -6.65
C LEU A 4 30.53 -5.97 -5.16
N GLY A 5 30.15 -7.10 -4.59
CA GLY A 5 30.21 -7.36 -3.15
C GLY A 5 29.32 -6.48 -2.30
N LEU A 6 28.30 -5.84 -2.89
CA LEU A 6 27.42 -4.90 -2.21
C LEU A 6 26.18 -5.59 -1.64
N ARG A 7 25.81 -5.22 -0.43
CA ARG A 7 24.49 -5.54 0.15
C ARG A 7 23.50 -4.43 -0.20
N ILE A 8 22.46 -4.77 -0.94
CA ILE A 8 21.46 -3.80 -1.42
C ILE A 8 20.16 -4.03 -0.68
N LYS A 9 19.52 -2.93 -0.28
CA LYS A 9 18.14 -2.86 0.16
C LYS A 9 17.34 -2.05 -0.85
N VAL A 10 16.11 -2.47 -1.13
CA VAL A 10 15.21 -1.75 -2.04
C VAL A 10 14.05 -1.20 -1.21
N ILE A 11 13.76 0.08 -1.38
CA ILE A 11 12.65 0.76 -0.70
C ILE A 11 11.68 1.23 -1.78
N GLY A 12 10.43 0.75 -1.71
CA GLY A 12 9.33 1.25 -2.52
C GLY A 12 8.48 2.22 -1.70
N SER A 13 8.05 3.30 -2.31
CA SER A 13 7.21 4.30 -1.69
C SER A 13 5.90 4.43 -2.45
N THR A 14 4.80 4.23 -1.75
CA THR A 14 3.44 4.46 -2.23
C THR A 14 2.55 4.80 -1.05
N ASP A 15 1.60 5.72 -1.25
CA ASP A 15 0.47 5.85 -0.35
C ASP A 15 -0.62 4.86 -0.77
N LEU A 16 -1.54 4.57 0.13
CA LEU A 16 -2.69 3.71 -0.12
C LEU A 16 -3.89 4.54 -0.64
N THR A 17 -5.08 4.28 -0.15
CA THR A 17 -6.28 5.00 -0.59
C THR A 17 -6.20 6.49 -0.28
N HIS A 18 -6.43 7.31 -1.30
CA HIS A 18 -6.68 8.74 -1.16
C HIS A 18 -8.19 8.94 -1.20
N TYR A 19 -8.80 9.20 -0.05
CA TYR A 19 -10.24 9.29 0.09
C TYR A 19 -10.71 10.71 0.42
N GLY A 20 -11.90 11.04 -0.07
CA GLY A 20 -12.57 12.28 0.24
C GLY A 20 -12.68 13.24 -0.94
N SER A 21 -13.36 14.38 -0.71
CA SER A 21 -13.66 15.36 -1.75
C SER A 21 -12.42 15.94 -2.43
N ASN A 22 -11.30 16.10 -1.71
CA ASN A 22 -10.05 16.61 -2.27
C ASN A 22 -9.48 15.69 -3.36
N TYR A 23 -9.85 14.43 -3.36
CA TYR A 23 -9.35 13.41 -4.30
C TYR A 23 -10.42 12.92 -5.28
N GLY A 24 -11.66 13.43 -5.16
CA GLY A 24 -12.76 12.97 -5.99
C GLY A 24 -13.19 11.53 -5.74
N PHE A 25 -12.88 10.96 -4.57
CA PHE A 25 -13.20 9.59 -4.21
C PHE A 25 -14.06 9.59 -2.94
N THR A 26 -15.37 9.54 -3.12
CA THR A 26 -16.38 9.69 -2.05
C THR A 26 -17.47 8.62 -2.10
N SER A 27 -17.17 7.45 -2.66
CA SER A 27 -18.16 6.38 -2.92
C SER A 27 -18.87 5.85 -1.68
N HIS A 28 -18.33 6.08 -0.48
CA HIS A 28 -18.89 5.64 0.81
C HIS A 28 -19.23 6.82 1.73
N GLY A 29 -19.54 7.98 1.13
CA GLY A 29 -19.88 9.19 1.88
C GLY A 29 -18.66 9.79 2.58
N ASP A 30 -18.89 10.36 3.75
CA ASP A 30 -17.89 11.00 4.59
C ASP A 30 -18.03 10.57 6.05
N GLY A 31 -17.10 11.05 6.89
CA GLY A 31 -17.11 10.77 8.32
C GLY A 31 -16.58 9.36 8.70
N PRO A 32 -16.86 8.91 9.94
CA PRO A 32 -16.28 7.69 10.50
C PRO A 32 -16.56 6.41 9.71
N SER A 33 -17.75 6.28 9.10
CA SER A 33 -18.11 5.10 8.32
C SER A 33 -17.27 4.95 7.04
N ALA A 34 -16.94 6.08 6.40
CA ALA A 34 -16.05 6.08 5.25
C ALA A 34 -14.62 5.71 5.65
N VAL A 35 -14.15 6.22 6.79
CA VAL A 35 -12.82 5.86 7.35
C VAL A 35 -12.76 4.36 7.63
N GLU A 36 -13.79 3.80 8.23
CA GLU A 36 -13.87 2.36 8.54
C GLU A 36 -13.87 1.51 7.27
N TRP A 37 -14.59 1.92 6.23
CA TRP A 37 -14.56 1.25 4.93
C TRP A 37 -13.16 1.29 4.30
N VAL A 38 -12.49 2.43 4.31
CA VAL A 38 -11.11 2.53 3.78
C VAL A 38 -10.19 1.58 4.54
N LYS A 39 -10.19 1.62 5.87
CA LYS A 39 -9.32 0.78 6.71
C LYS A 39 -9.58 -0.71 6.54
N ASN A 40 -10.85 -1.11 6.66
CA ASN A 40 -11.23 -2.53 6.77
C ASN A 40 -11.52 -3.21 5.42
N SER A 41 -11.66 -2.42 4.36
CA SER A 41 -11.94 -2.95 3.02
C SER A 41 -10.90 -2.51 2.00
N ASN A 42 -10.87 -1.23 1.64
CA ASN A 42 -10.10 -0.81 0.48
C ASN A 42 -8.58 -0.93 0.70
N ASP A 43 -8.07 -0.42 1.81
CA ASP A 43 -6.64 -0.55 2.15
C ASP A 43 -6.25 -1.99 2.51
N SER A 44 -7.14 -2.71 3.22
CA SER A 44 -6.92 -4.11 3.57
C SER A 44 -6.67 -4.98 2.33
N ARG A 45 -7.43 -4.79 1.25
CA ARG A 45 -7.28 -5.53 -0.01
C ARG A 45 -5.90 -5.37 -0.62
N ILE A 46 -5.43 -4.14 -0.77
CA ILE A 46 -4.11 -3.90 -1.38
C ILE A 46 -2.99 -4.40 -0.47
N ILE A 47 -3.13 -4.26 0.84
CA ILE A 47 -2.16 -4.80 1.81
C ILE A 47 -2.07 -6.32 1.69
N GLU A 48 -3.19 -7.03 1.66
CA GLU A 48 -3.22 -8.48 1.47
C GLU A 48 -2.53 -8.91 0.17
N THR A 49 -2.76 -8.16 -0.90
CA THR A 49 -2.13 -8.41 -2.20
C THR A 49 -0.62 -8.20 -2.15
N MET A 50 -0.15 -7.16 -1.44
CA MET A 50 1.28 -6.92 -1.22
C MET A 50 1.92 -8.03 -0.36
N LEU A 51 1.21 -8.49 0.69
CA LEU A 51 1.67 -9.57 1.56
C LEU A 51 1.77 -10.92 0.84
N ALA A 52 0.94 -11.14 -0.19
CA ALA A 52 1.02 -12.31 -1.06
C ALA A 52 2.25 -12.30 -1.99
N MET A 53 2.98 -11.18 -2.05
CA MET A 53 4.20 -11.02 -2.86
C MET A 53 3.98 -11.28 -4.36
N ASP A 54 2.80 -10.93 -4.88
CA ASP A 54 2.47 -11.04 -6.31
C ASP A 54 2.44 -9.65 -6.95
N PRO A 55 3.51 -9.24 -7.66
CA PRO A 55 3.61 -7.89 -8.23
C PRO A 55 2.51 -7.55 -9.24
N VAL A 56 2.06 -8.54 -10.02
CA VAL A 56 1.01 -8.32 -11.03
C VAL A 56 -0.32 -8.03 -10.35
N LYS A 57 -0.67 -8.82 -9.35
CA LYS A 57 -1.92 -8.61 -8.58
C LYS A 57 -1.94 -7.28 -7.84
N VAL A 58 -0.79 -6.80 -7.38
CA VAL A 58 -0.71 -5.46 -6.75
C VAL A 58 -1.13 -4.37 -7.74
N ILE A 59 -0.68 -4.45 -8.98
CA ILE A 59 -1.06 -3.50 -10.02
C ILE A 59 -2.54 -3.62 -10.37
N ASP A 60 -3.02 -4.85 -10.59
CA ASP A 60 -4.43 -5.11 -10.93
C ASP A 60 -5.38 -4.61 -9.83
N GLU A 61 -5.07 -4.90 -8.57
CA GLU A 61 -5.86 -4.45 -7.42
C GLU A 61 -5.89 -2.91 -7.32
N ALA A 62 -4.74 -2.27 -7.49
CA ALA A 62 -4.65 -0.81 -7.42
C ALA A 62 -5.43 -0.11 -8.55
N LEU A 63 -5.38 -0.65 -9.76
CA LEU A 63 -6.14 -0.13 -10.90
C LEU A 63 -7.65 -0.32 -10.71
N ALA A 64 -8.07 -1.45 -10.15
CA ALA A 64 -9.49 -1.77 -9.93
C ALA A 64 -10.11 -0.93 -8.81
N ASN A 65 -9.36 -0.64 -7.73
CA ASN A 65 -9.92 -0.11 -6.49
C ASN A 65 -9.30 1.23 -6.03
N GLN A 66 -8.39 1.81 -6.81
CA GLN A 66 -7.74 3.10 -6.52
C GLN A 66 -7.14 3.16 -5.10
N ASN A 67 -6.51 2.08 -4.67
CA ASN A 67 -6.01 1.91 -3.30
C ASN A 67 -4.48 1.88 -3.18
N ALA A 68 -3.76 2.28 -4.22
CA ALA A 68 -2.34 2.60 -4.17
C ALA A 68 -1.99 3.58 -5.29
N CYS A 69 -1.47 4.76 -4.92
CA CYS A 69 -1.16 5.81 -5.90
C CYS A 69 0.07 5.48 -6.77
N CYS A 70 1.02 4.73 -6.24
CA CYS A 70 2.25 4.31 -6.91
C CYS A 70 2.40 2.78 -6.89
N ALA A 71 1.38 2.06 -7.38
CA ALA A 71 1.38 0.60 -7.41
C ALA A 71 2.59 0.00 -8.13
N GLY A 72 3.10 0.68 -9.17
CA GLY A 72 4.30 0.27 -9.88
C GLY A 72 5.55 0.27 -8.99
N ALA A 73 5.70 1.24 -8.09
CA ALA A 73 6.81 1.27 -7.13
C ALA A 73 6.71 0.10 -6.14
N ALA A 74 5.52 -0.17 -5.62
CA ALA A 74 5.27 -1.31 -4.74
C ALA A 74 5.56 -2.64 -5.46
N ALA A 75 5.00 -2.84 -6.64
CA ALA A 75 5.20 -4.06 -7.44
C ALA A 75 6.68 -4.30 -7.78
N THR A 76 7.40 -3.24 -8.18
CA THR A 76 8.84 -3.33 -8.48
C THR A 76 9.65 -3.71 -7.24
N THR A 77 9.33 -3.13 -6.08
CA THR A 77 10.00 -3.45 -4.82
C THR A 77 9.75 -4.90 -4.42
N ILE A 78 8.52 -5.39 -4.53
CA ILE A 78 8.17 -6.80 -4.25
C ILE A 78 8.95 -7.74 -5.19
N ALA A 79 8.97 -7.45 -6.49
CA ALA A 79 9.72 -8.25 -7.46
C ALA A 79 11.21 -8.25 -7.15
N ALA A 80 11.79 -7.10 -6.82
CA ALA A 80 13.20 -6.98 -6.45
C ALA A 80 13.51 -7.73 -5.15
N ALA A 81 12.65 -7.61 -4.14
CA ALA A 81 12.79 -8.34 -2.88
C ALA A 81 12.81 -9.86 -3.11
N GLY A 82 11.88 -10.38 -3.92
CA GLY A 82 11.85 -11.80 -4.29
C GLY A 82 13.14 -12.26 -5.00
N ARG A 83 13.66 -11.44 -5.92
CA ARG A 83 14.95 -11.72 -6.59
C ARG A 83 16.15 -11.68 -5.65
N LEU A 84 16.06 -10.93 -4.57
CA LEU A 84 17.08 -10.86 -3.50
C LEU A 84 16.91 -11.96 -2.44
N GLY A 85 15.91 -12.83 -2.58
CA GLY A 85 15.70 -13.98 -1.71
C GLY A 85 14.60 -13.83 -0.66
N ALA A 86 13.86 -12.73 -0.66
CA ALA A 86 12.71 -12.60 0.23
C ALA A 86 11.60 -13.57 -0.16
N HIS A 87 11.03 -14.22 0.84
CA HIS A 87 9.94 -15.19 0.68
C HIS A 87 8.82 -15.01 1.71
N ARG A 88 8.94 -13.97 2.53
CA ARG A 88 7.96 -13.60 3.55
C ARG A 88 7.73 -12.10 3.54
N ALA A 89 6.49 -11.70 3.77
CA ALA A 89 6.08 -10.31 3.92
C ALA A 89 5.35 -10.13 5.26
N GLN A 90 5.59 -9.02 5.93
CA GLN A 90 4.99 -8.71 7.21
C GLN A 90 4.62 -7.23 7.30
N THR A 91 3.38 -6.94 7.67
CA THR A 91 2.97 -5.59 8.04
C THR A 91 3.60 -5.20 9.37
N VAL A 92 4.28 -4.07 9.38
CA VAL A 92 4.89 -3.50 10.59
C VAL A 92 3.96 -2.49 11.25
N VAL A 93 3.32 -1.65 10.41
CA VAL A 93 2.43 -0.58 10.88
C VAL A 93 1.41 -0.25 9.80
N TYR A 94 0.20 0.10 10.22
CA TYR A 94 -0.83 0.70 9.38
C TYR A 94 -1.44 1.89 10.12
N ALA A 95 -1.66 2.98 9.40
CA ALA A 95 -2.31 4.18 9.91
C ALA A 95 -2.95 4.98 8.78
N THR A 96 -3.80 5.92 9.13
CA THR A 96 -4.30 6.92 8.19
C THR A 96 -3.98 8.32 8.69
N SER A 97 -3.97 9.31 7.80
CA SER A 97 -3.85 10.71 8.21
C SER A 97 -5.03 11.15 9.09
N TYR A 98 -6.19 10.51 8.96
CA TYR A 98 -7.35 10.73 9.81
C TYR A 98 -7.07 10.42 11.29
N ASP A 99 -6.28 9.40 11.57
CA ASP A 99 -5.95 9.00 12.95
C ASP A 99 -5.21 10.10 13.71
N LYS A 100 -4.46 10.91 12.97
CA LYS A 100 -3.67 12.01 13.55
C LYS A 100 -4.41 13.36 13.49
N SER A 101 -5.14 13.60 12.41
CA SER A 101 -5.88 14.83 12.16
C SER A 101 -7.16 14.50 11.40
N PRO A 102 -8.28 14.23 12.10
CA PRO A 102 -9.55 13.93 11.47
C PRO A 102 -9.99 15.02 10.48
N ALA A 103 -10.32 14.60 9.25
CA ALA A 103 -10.78 15.48 8.17
C ALA A 103 -11.62 14.66 7.16
N ASP A 104 -12.40 15.35 6.32
CA ASP A 104 -13.23 14.71 5.30
C ASP A 104 -12.42 14.07 4.17
N SER A 105 -11.18 14.50 4.00
CA SER A 105 -10.22 13.90 3.07
C SER A 105 -9.02 13.39 3.84
N PHE A 106 -8.61 12.15 3.56
CA PHE A 106 -7.52 11.47 4.26
C PHE A 106 -6.85 10.42 3.37
N VAL A 107 -5.69 9.94 3.82
CA VAL A 107 -4.85 8.98 3.08
C VAL A 107 -4.46 7.84 4.00
N GLY A 108 -4.44 6.62 3.47
CA GLY A 108 -3.93 5.44 4.15
C GLY A 108 -2.43 5.21 3.92
N TYR A 109 -1.77 4.64 4.91
CA TYR A 109 -0.33 4.34 4.89
C TYR A 109 -0.05 2.99 5.51
N VAL A 110 0.93 2.27 4.97
CA VAL A 110 1.38 0.99 5.53
C VAL A 110 2.90 0.87 5.44
N GLY A 111 3.50 0.29 6.47
CA GLY A 111 4.87 -0.20 6.43
C GLY A 111 4.88 -1.72 6.30
N ILE A 112 5.54 -2.25 5.27
CA ILE A 112 5.70 -3.69 5.03
C ILE A 112 7.17 -4.01 4.88
N VAL A 113 7.62 -5.07 5.52
CA VAL A 113 8.97 -5.64 5.37
C VAL A 113 8.87 -6.95 4.63
N PHE A 114 9.75 -7.13 3.64
CA PHE A 114 9.92 -8.35 2.87
C PHE A 114 11.26 -8.98 3.23
N ASP A 115 11.26 -10.23 3.71
CA ASP A 115 12.46 -10.97 4.14
C ASP A 115 12.45 -12.46 3.79
#